data_404ec1f477d1423f181bebbc43f5e3c1
#
_entry.id   404ec1f477d1423f181bebbc43f5e3c1
#
_cell.length_a   1.000
_cell.length_b   1.000
_cell.length_c   1.000
_cell.angle_alpha   90.00
_cell.angle_beta   90.00
_cell.angle_gamma   90.00
#
_symmetry.space_group_name_H-M   'P 1'
#
loop_
_entity.id
_entity.type
_entity.pdbx_description
1 polymer ?
#
loop_
_entity_poly.entity_id
_entity_poly.type
_entity_poly.pdbx_seq_one_letter_code
_entity_poly.pdbx_strand_id
1 'polypeptide(L)'
;MRKTNNIGLVGCGIWGKKILKTLLEKNVDVTVFEASQAYQEEALNLGAKKFIVYKQSLAKEIKQQFDGIVVATPSSTHRTVIEELSDFSIPLFVEKPLTTNLADAQSLVEISHNEIFMMHIWQYHPGINMLASIAKEKKLGELLQIKTSRTNWTSPRIDTDTLWNFMAHDLSIFQTILGEIPKPVFAIAEKHNDVKRDLTVIFGKQPHCVTQLSNRSESKMREVRLQCSKGVARLKNEQDNYIEIIHGDDKSAEPSIERITLDNTTALETELTVFLDYLNGGPPPISNLYDGLRIIETIDEIDKLTS
;
A
#
# COMPACT_ATOMS: atom_id res chain seq x y z
N MET A 1 -16.89 -2.74 27.50
CA MET A 1 -16.47 -1.52 26.75
C MET A 1 -15.14 -1.84 26.08
N ARG A 2 -15.00 -1.61 24.78
CA ARG A 2 -13.66 -1.68 24.13
C ARG A 2 -12.78 -0.63 24.79
N LYS A 3 -11.54 -1.00 25.12
CA LYS A 3 -10.53 -0.05 25.64
C LYS A 3 -10.24 0.96 24.53
N THR A 4 -10.20 2.25 24.86
CA THR A 4 -9.73 3.27 23.92
C THR A 4 -8.23 3.06 23.68
N ASN A 5 -7.85 2.78 22.45
CA ASN A 5 -6.45 2.62 22.11
C ASN A 5 -5.70 3.96 22.20
N ASN A 6 -4.45 3.91 22.64
CA ASN A 6 -3.51 5.03 22.62
C ASN A 6 -2.47 4.80 21.52
N ILE A 7 -2.58 5.56 20.43
CA ILE A 7 -1.78 5.39 19.23
C ILE A 7 -0.76 6.51 19.05
N GLY A 8 0.48 6.14 18.78
CA GLY A 8 1.49 7.06 18.26
C GLY A 8 1.37 7.17 16.73
N LEU A 9 1.32 8.37 16.19
CA LEU A 9 1.42 8.61 14.76
C LEU A 9 2.71 9.37 14.47
N VAL A 10 3.64 8.74 13.77
CA VAL A 10 4.92 9.35 13.37
C VAL A 10 4.82 9.82 11.93
N GLY A 11 4.88 11.15 11.74
CA GLY A 11 4.67 11.80 10.46
C GLY A 11 3.22 12.28 10.26
N CYS A 12 3.05 13.58 10.03
CA CYS A 12 1.74 14.23 9.85
C CYS A 12 1.69 15.05 8.53
N GLY A 13 2.36 14.58 7.49
CA GLY A 13 2.27 15.11 6.14
C GLY A 13 0.90 14.86 5.50
N ILE A 14 0.79 15.00 4.19
CA ILE A 14 -0.49 14.85 3.44
C ILE A 14 -1.18 13.52 3.76
N TRP A 15 -0.43 12.41 3.81
CA TRP A 15 -0.99 11.09 4.09
C TRP A 15 -1.21 10.87 5.59
N GLY A 16 -0.26 11.25 6.44
CA GLY A 16 -0.41 11.15 7.89
C GLY A 16 -1.63 11.88 8.44
N LYS A 17 -2.03 13.01 7.84
CA LYS A 17 -3.28 13.71 8.19
C LYS A 17 -4.54 12.90 7.85
N LYS A 18 -4.55 12.14 6.76
CA LYS A 18 -5.65 11.24 6.43
C LYS A 18 -5.74 10.09 7.45
N ILE A 19 -4.60 9.51 7.80
CA ILE A 19 -4.50 8.48 8.84
C ILE A 19 -5.01 9.04 10.19
N LEU A 20 -4.53 10.22 10.60
CA LEU A 20 -4.97 10.88 11.83
C LEU A 20 -6.49 11.02 11.87
N LYS A 21 -7.08 11.59 10.81
CA LYS A 21 -8.53 11.77 10.71
C LYS A 21 -9.28 10.44 10.86
N THR A 22 -8.85 9.41 10.13
CA THR A 22 -9.49 8.09 10.19
C THR A 22 -9.37 7.44 11.56
N LEU A 23 -8.23 7.57 12.25
CA LEU A 23 -8.06 7.08 13.62
C LEU A 23 -9.00 7.80 14.60
N LEU A 24 -9.12 9.11 14.49
CA LEU A 24 -10.01 9.91 15.35
C LEU A 24 -11.49 9.56 15.15
N GLU A 25 -11.92 9.28 13.92
CA GLU A 25 -13.27 8.80 13.61
C GLU A 25 -13.59 7.44 14.29
N LYS A 26 -12.55 6.69 14.70
CA LYS A 26 -12.67 5.42 15.44
C LYS A 26 -12.53 5.59 16.97
N ASN A 27 -12.60 6.82 17.48
CA ASN A 27 -12.48 7.15 18.90
C ASN A 27 -11.15 6.68 19.53
N VAL A 28 -10.05 6.89 18.83
CA VAL A 28 -8.69 6.56 19.25
C VAL A 28 -7.99 7.81 19.76
N ASP A 29 -7.29 7.70 20.89
CA ASP A 29 -6.40 8.74 21.39
C ASP A 29 -5.10 8.76 20.55
N VAL A 30 -4.82 9.84 19.83
CA VAL A 30 -3.65 9.94 18.96
C VAL A 30 -2.68 11.00 19.48
N THR A 31 -1.42 10.58 19.68
CA THR A 31 -0.27 11.48 19.86
C THR A 31 0.52 11.53 18.57
N VAL A 32 0.67 12.71 17.98
CA VAL A 32 1.45 12.92 16.75
C VAL A 32 2.89 13.26 17.11
N PHE A 33 3.83 12.57 16.47
CA PHE A 33 5.27 12.86 16.48
C PHE A 33 5.68 13.35 15.09
N GLU A 34 6.29 14.53 15.01
CA GLU A 34 6.62 15.15 13.73
C GLU A 34 7.94 15.92 13.83
N ALA A 35 8.75 15.92 12.78
CA ALA A 35 10.00 16.66 12.73
C ALA A 35 9.79 18.17 12.52
N SER A 36 8.67 18.55 11.90
CA SER A 36 8.34 19.94 11.58
C SER A 36 7.17 20.46 12.41
N GLN A 37 7.38 21.60 13.05
CA GLN A 37 6.32 22.30 13.78
C GLN A 37 5.21 22.86 12.88
N ALA A 38 5.45 22.96 11.56
CA ALA A 38 4.49 23.51 10.61
C ALA A 38 3.15 22.76 10.54
N TYR A 39 3.10 21.50 10.96
CA TYR A 39 1.89 20.66 10.95
C TYR A 39 1.12 20.68 12.28
N GLN A 40 1.63 21.38 13.32
CA GLN A 40 1.08 21.32 14.69
C GLN A 40 -0.35 21.84 14.77
N GLU A 41 -0.57 23.04 14.27
CA GLU A 41 -1.90 23.69 14.37
C GLU A 41 -2.98 22.84 13.67
N GLU A 42 -2.69 22.36 12.48
CA GLU A 42 -3.63 21.54 11.73
C GLU A 42 -3.91 20.20 12.40
N ALA A 43 -2.88 19.53 12.93
CA ALA A 43 -3.04 18.25 13.63
C ALA A 43 -3.88 18.39 14.91
N LEU A 44 -3.64 19.45 15.70
CA LEU A 44 -4.44 19.73 16.90
C LEU A 44 -5.88 20.13 16.58
N ASN A 45 -6.08 20.92 15.53
CA ASN A 45 -7.42 21.29 15.06
C ASN A 45 -8.21 20.09 14.53
N LEU A 46 -7.54 19.09 13.96
CA LEU A 46 -8.15 17.80 13.59
C LEU A 46 -8.58 16.97 14.80
N GLY A 47 -7.99 17.21 15.98
CA GLY A 47 -8.32 16.50 17.22
C GLY A 47 -7.19 15.63 17.79
N ALA A 48 -5.95 15.75 17.31
CA ALA A 48 -4.84 15.06 17.94
C ALA A 48 -4.74 15.42 19.42
N LYS A 49 -4.60 14.42 20.29
CA LYS A 49 -4.54 14.61 21.74
C LYS A 49 -3.27 15.36 22.18
N LYS A 50 -2.17 15.10 21.46
CA LYS A 50 -0.87 15.76 21.66
C LYS A 50 -0.14 15.86 20.31
N PHE A 51 0.70 16.89 20.20
CA PHE A 51 1.65 17.03 19.11
C PHE A 51 3.06 17.25 19.68
N ILE A 52 4.00 16.41 19.32
CA ILE A 52 5.37 16.42 19.84
C ILE A 52 6.32 16.61 18.66
N VAL A 53 7.11 17.68 18.72
CA VAL A 53 8.18 17.92 17.75
C VAL A 53 9.45 17.23 18.21
N TYR A 54 9.97 16.28 17.42
CA TYR A 54 11.27 15.66 17.69
C TYR A 54 12.32 16.20 16.72
N LYS A 55 13.50 16.56 17.25
CA LYS A 55 14.58 17.16 16.46
C LYS A 55 15.78 16.25 16.26
N GLN A 56 16.07 15.36 17.20
CA GLN A 56 17.26 14.51 17.18
C GLN A 56 16.92 13.03 17.21
N SER A 57 16.01 12.61 18.08
CA SER A 57 15.63 11.20 18.22
C SER A 57 14.19 11.11 18.65
N LEU A 58 13.43 10.30 17.91
CA LEU A 58 12.05 9.95 18.25
C LEU A 58 11.97 9.18 19.56
N ALA A 59 12.89 8.23 19.78
CA ALA A 59 12.95 7.39 20.97
C ALA A 59 12.96 8.21 22.28
N LYS A 60 13.66 9.35 22.30
CA LYS A 60 13.72 10.23 23.48
C LYS A 60 12.41 10.91 23.82
N GLU A 61 11.52 11.05 22.85
CA GLU A 61 10.22 11.71 23.02
C GLU A 61 9.10 10.73 23.40
N ILE A 62 9.33 9.43 23.27
CA ILE A 62 8.38 8.38 23.66
C ILE A 62 8.47 8.19 25.19
N LYS A 63 7.67 8.97 25.91
CA LYS A 63 7.64 8.99 27.40
C LYS A 63 6.43 8.27 27.99
N GLN A 64 5.60 7.72 27.17
CA GLN A 64 4.38 7.01 27.59
C GLN A 64 4.23 5.72 26.79
N GLN A 65 3.45 4.79 27.33
CA GLN A 65 3.16 3.56 26.65
C GLN A 65 2.09 3.80 25.55
N PHE A 66 2.34 3.28 24.35
CA PHE A 66 1.39 3.20 23.25
C PHE A 66 0.94 1.75 23.07
N ASP A 67 -0.30 1.56 22.64
CA ASP A 67 -0.80 0.24 22.26
C ASP A 67 -0.25 -0.15 20.88
N GLY A 68 -0.01 0.83 19.99
CA GLY A 68 0.61 0.68 18.68
C GLY A 68 1.13 2.01 18.13
N ILE A 69 2.02 1.94 17.16
CA ILE A 69 2.54 3.12 16.46
C ILE A 69 2.32 2.97 14.95
N VAL A 70 1.77 4.03 14.32
CA VAL A 70 1.65 4.15 12.87
C VAL A 70 2.79 5.03 12.35
N VAL A 71 3.55 4.54 11.37
CA VAL A 71 4.67 5.26 10.75
C VAL A 71 4.24 5.72 9.36
N ALA A 72 4.13 7.04 9.17
CA ALA A 72 3.70 7.69 7.94
C ALA A 72 4.66 8.82 7.51
N THR A 73 5.93 8.64 7.79
CA THR A 73 7.03 9.54 7.40
C THR A 73 7.42 9.32 5.93
N PRO A 74 8.30 10.15 5.33
CA PRO A 74 8.87 9.83 4.02
C PRO A 74 9.58 8.47 4.00
N SER A 75 9.43 7.71 2.92
CA SER A 75 9.93 6.34 2.82
C SER A 75 11.44 6.19 3.08
N SER A 76 12.22 7.21 2.74
CA SER A 76 13.67 7.27 3.02
C SER A 76 14.03 7.32 4.51
N THR A 77 13.05 7.59 5.38
CA THR A 77 13.25 7.67 6.83
C THR A 77 12.70 6.48 7.59
N HIS A 78 11.96 5.56 6.94
CA HIS A 78 11.31 4.44 7.60
C HIS A 78 12.31 3.58 8.38
N ARG A 79 13.46 3.25 7.77
CA ARG A 79 14.51 2.48 8.45
C ARG A 79 14.90 3.13 9.78
N THR A 80 15.29 4.39 9.76
CA THR A 80 15.72 5.10 10.99
C THR A 80 14.62 5.15 12.04
N VAL A 81 13.38 5.42 11.63
CA VAL A 81 12.24 5.46 12.56
C VAL A 81 11.99 4.09 13.18
N ILE A 82 12.03 3.00 12.40
CA ILE A 82 11.83 1.64 12.90
C ILE A 82 12.96 1.23 13.83
N GLU A 83 14.23 1.54 13.50
CA GLU A 83 15.39 1.30 14.35
C GLU A 83 15.26 2.01 15.71
N GLU A 84 14.87 3.28 15.72
CA GLU A 84 14.65 4.03 16.97
C GLU A 84 13.50 3.46 17.83
N LEU A 85 12.57 2.75 17.20
CA LEU A 85 11.42 2.13 17.88
C LEU A 85 11.69 0.69 18.30
N SER A 86 12.78 0.04 17.86
CA SER A 86 13.04 -1.39 18.06
C SER A 86 13.09 -1.82 19.53
N ASP A 87 13.52 -0.96 20.43
CA ASP A 87 13.64 -1.26 21.86
C ASP A 87 12.31 -1.20 22.63
N PHE A 88 11.23 -0.71 22.03
CA PHE A 88 9.97 -0.47 22.72
C PHE A 88 8.99 -1.64 22.71
N SER A 89 9.23 -2.69 21.93
CA SER A 89 8.32 -3.85 21.77
C SER A 89 6.86 -3.48 21.52
N ILE A 90 6.64 -2.41 20.76
CA ILE A 90 5.30 -1.89 20.39
C ILE A 90 4.99 -2.33 18.97
N PRO A 91 3.80 -2.87 18.64
CA PRO A 91 3.41 -3.16 17.27
C PRO A 91 3.46 -1.91 16.38
N LEU A 92 4.09 -2.03 15.21
CA LEU A 92 4.23 -0.96 14.24
C LEU A 92 3.39 -1.22 13.00
N PHE A 93 2.71 -0.20 12.51
CA PHE A 93 1.99 -0.21 11.24
C PHE A 93 2.64 0.82 10.31
N VAL A 94 3.37 0.34 9.30
CA VAL A 94 4.32 1.15 8.54
C VAL A 94 3.82 1.36 7.11
N GLU A 95 3.85 2.63 6.67
CA GLU A 95 3.52 2.99 5.29
C GLU A 95 4.50 2.35 4.28
N LYS A 96 3.94 2.08 3.10
CA LYS A 96 4.71 1.56 1.97
C LYS A 96 5.54 2.69 1.29
N PRO A 97 6.62 2.34 0.59
CA PRO A 97 7.35 1.07 0.67
C PRO A 97 8.09 0.94 2.01
N LEU A 98 8.42 -0.29 2.43
CA LEU A 98 9.13 -0.53 3.68
C LEU A 98 10.41 0.32 3.78
N THR A 99 11.20 0.32 2.70
CA THR A 99 12.42 1.16 2.54
C THR A 99 12.56 1.58 1.08
N THR A 100 13.56 2.41 0.79
CA THR A 100 13.88 2.85 -0.57
C THR A 100 15.06 2.09 -1.20
N ASN A 101 15.55 1.05 -0.56
CA ASN A 101 16.59 0.15 -1.07
C ASN A 101 16.54 -1.21 -0.37
N LEU A 102 17.10 -2.23 -1.02
CA LEU A 102 17.05 -3.61 -0.54
C LEU A 102 17.88 -3.84 0.74
N ALA A 103 19.07 -3.24 0.84
CA ALA A 103 19.96 -3.45 1.99
C ALA A 103 19.31 -2.99 3.30
N ASP A 104 18.62 -1.85 3.28
CA ASP A 104 17.88 -1.34 4.43
C ASP A 104 16.72 -2.26 4.82
N ALA A 105 15.99 -2.81 3.84
CA ALA A 105 14.89 -3.74 4.12
C ALA A 105 15.39 -5.05 4.75
N GLN A 106 16.50 -5.61 4.25
CA GLN A 106 17.13 -6.80 4.80
C GLN A 106 17.63 -6.56 6.24
N SER A 107 18.30 -5.42 6.47
CA SER A 107 18.77 -5.04 7.79
C SER A 107 17.62 -4.95 8.81
N LEU A 108 16.46 -4.40 8.43
CA LEU A 108 15.30 -4.31 9.33
C LEU A 108 14.78 -5.68 9.79
N VAL A 109 14.84 -6.69 8.95
CA VAL A 109 14.44 -8.06 9.32
C VAL A 109 15.35 -8.64 10.37
N GLU A 110 16.64 -8.28 10.36
CA GLU A 110 17.63 -8.79 11.32
C GLU A 110 17.57 -8.08 12.67
N ILE A 111 17.29 -6.78 12.68
CA ILE A 111 17.41 -5.94 13.88
C ILE A 111 16.10 -5.64 14.58
N SER A 112 14.95 -5.76 13.90
CA SER A 112 13.67 -5.39 14.50
C SER A 112 13.15 -6.44 15.45
N HIS A 113 12.84 -6.02 16.67
CA HIS A 113 12.18 -6.83 17.69
C HIS A 113 10.67 -6.54 17.78
N ASN A 114 10.18 -5.58 16.99
CA ASN A 114 8.78 -5.23 16.95
C ASN A 114 7.99 -6.16 16.01
N GLU A 115 6.71 -6.32 16.29
CA GLU A 115 5.78 -6.82 15.29
C GLU A 115 5.49 -5.69 14.29
N ILE A 116 5.97 -5.85 13.05
CA ILE A 116 5.83 -4.86 12.00
C ILE A 116 4.83 -5.35 10.97
N PHE A 117 3.83 -4.53 10.70
CA PHE A 117 2.84 -4.72 9.66
C PHE A 117 2.93 -3.59 8.63
N MET A 118 2.68 -3.93 7.37
CA MET A 118 2.79 -3.00 6.26
C MET A 118 1.41 -2.45 5.85
N MET A 119 1.34 -1.15 5.61
CA MET A 119 0.14 -0.50 5.08
C MET A 119 0.05 -0.70 3.55
N HIS A 120 -0.23 -1.93 3.15
CA HIS A 120 -0.50 -2.28 1.77
C HIS A 120 -2.00 -2.10 1.47
N ILE A 121 -2.45 -0.85 1.42
CA ILE A 121 -3.84 -0.42 1.34
C ILE A 121 -4.70 -1.17 0.31
N TRP A 122 -4.11 -1.58 -0.83
CA TRP A 122 -4.84 -2.29 -1.88
C TRP A 122 -5.29 -3.69 -1.47
N GLN A 123 -4.65 -4.33 -0.50
CA GLN A 123 -5.07 -5.62 0.07
C GLN A 123 -6.40 -5.51 0.83
N TYR A 124 -6.76 -4.31 1.26
CA TYR A 124 -8.00 -4.01 1.97
C TYR A 124 -9.07 -3.37 1.08
N HIS A 125 -8.77 -3.18 -0.20
CA HIS A 125 -9.68 -2.55 -1.14
C HIS A 125 -10.81 -3.52 -1.55
N PRO A 126 -12.11 -3.17 -1.36
CA PRO A 126 -13.22 -4.10 -1.62
C PRO A 126 -13.26 -4.60 -3.06
N GLY A 127 -12.91 -3.74 -4.04
CA GLY A 127 -12.82 -4.14 -5.44
C GLY A 127 -11.72 -5.17 -5.71
N ILE A 128 -10.55 -5.05 -5.06
CA ILE A 128 -9.46 -6.04 -5.20
C ILE A 128 -9.85 -7.37 -4.58
N ASN A 129 -10.48 -7.35 -3.41
CA ASN A 129 -10.97 -8.56 -2.76
C ASN A 129 -12.06 -9.25 -3.59
N MET A 130 -12.94 -8.47 -4.24
CA MET A 130 -13.93 -9.03 -5.18
C MET A 130 -13.25 -9.64 -6.42
N LEU A 131 -12.26 -8.99 -7.01
CA LEU A 131 -11.48 -9.55 -8.12
C LEU A 131 -10.75 -10.84 -7.71
N ALA A 132 -10.15 -10.88 -6.51
CA ALA A 132 -9.52 -12.08 -5.97
C ALA A 132 -10.52 -13.25 -5.80
N SER A 133 -11.73 -12.96 -5.30
CA SER A 133 -12.81 -13.96 -5.21
C SER A 133 -13.22 -14.51 -6.59
N ILE A 134 -13.39 -13.63 -7.59
CA ILE A 134 -13.73 -14.03 -8.96
C ILE A 134 -12.64 -14.94 -9.55
N ALA A 135 -11.37 -14.61 -9.35
CA ALA A 135 -10.25 -15.41 -9.83
C ALA A 135 -10.20 -16.78 -9.12
N LYS A 136 -10.30 -16.78 -7.78
CA LYS A 136 -10.24 -18.00 -6.95
C LYS A 136 -11.39 -18.96 -7.24
N GLU A 137 -12.60 -18.45 -7.39
CA GLU A 137 -13.82 -19.23 -7.66
C GLU A 137 -13.99 -19.58 -9.16
N LYS A 138 -13.07 -19.08 -10.02
CA LYS A 138 -13.10 -19.28 -11.47
C LYS A 138 -14.45 -18.88 -12.10
N LYS A 139 -15.11 -17.84 -11.58
CA LYS A 139 -16.43 -17.39 -12.05
C LYS A 139 -16.45 -17.07 -13.55
N LEU A 140 -15.32 -16.62 -14.08
CA LEU A 140 -15.13 -16.30 -15.51
C LEU A 140 -14.19 -17.31 -16.20
N GLY A 141 -14.09 -18.55 -15.69
CA GLY A 141 -13.16 -19.55 -16.18
C GLY A 141 -11.72 -19.34 -15.68
N GLU A 142 -10.74 -19.84 -16.41
CA GLU A 142 -9.33 -19.75 -16.01
C GLU A 142 -8.81 -18.32 -16.13
N LEU A 143 -8.05 -17.88 -15.11
CA LEU A 143 -7.36 -16.60 -15.14
C LEU A 143 -6.17 -16.70 -16.11
N LEU A 144 -6.15 -15.84 -17.12
CA LEU A 144 -5.12 -15.82 -18.16
C LEU A 144 -4.10 -14.69 -17.96
N GLN A 145 -4.61 -13.51 -17.53
CA GLN A 145 -3.78 -12.32 -17.34
C GLN A 145 -4.36 -11.43 -16.25
N ILE A 146 -3.46 -10.77 -15.49
CA ILE A 146 -3.78 -9.61 -14.68
C ILE A 146 -3.09 -8.40 -15.31
N LYS A 147 -3.82 -7.32 -15.56
CA LYS A 147 -3.25 -6.06 -15.98
C LYS A 147 -3.56 -4.97 -14.98
N THR A 148 -2.52 -4.23 -14.57
CA THR A 148 -2.66 -3.02 -13.77
C THR A 148 -2.18 -1.80 -14.55
N SER A 149 -2.87 -0.67 -14.39
CA SER A 149 -2.46 0.61 -14.97
C SER A 149 -2.55 1.69 -13.89
N ARG A 150 -1.40 2.26 -13.54
CA ARG A 150 -1.28 3.30 -12.52
C ARG A 150 -0.58 4.50 -13.12
N THR A 151 -1.36 5.43 -13.62
CA THR A 151 -0.86 6.59 -14.35
C THR A 151 -1.43 7.90 -13.81
N ASN A 152 -0.67 8.96 -13.89
CA ASN A 152 -1.10 10.33 -13.63
C ASN A 152 0.00 11.32 -14.08
N TRP A 153 -0.34 12.60 -14.06
CA TRP A 153 0.65 13.67 -14.20
C TRP A 153 0.99 14.22 -12.81
N THR A 154 2.21 13.98 -12.35
CA THR A 154 2.70 14.52 -11.08
C THR A 154 4.14 14.97 -11.20
N SER A 155 4.51 15.96 -10.38
CA SER A 155 5.91 16.26 -10.16
C SER A 155 6.63 15.04 -9.58
N PRO A 156 7.89 14.79 -9.98
CA PRO A 156 8.67 13.73 -9.36
C PRO A 156 8.78 13.96 -7.86
N ARG A 157 8.73 12.89 -7.09
CA ARG A 157 9.15 12.95 -5.69
C ARG A 157 10.67 13.16 -5.64
N ILE A 158 11.13 13.82 -4.58
CA ILE A 158 12.57 14.07 -4.39
C ILE A 158 13.29 12.78 -3.98
N ASP A 159 12.58 11.90 -3.28
CA ASP A 159 13.12 10.71 -2.61
C ASP A 159 12.95 9.41 -3.42
N THR A 160 12.04 9.37 -4.42
CA THR A 160 11.74 8.14 -5.15
C THR A 160 11.31 8.42 -6.60
N ASP A 161 11.65 7.52 -7.51
CA ASP A 161 11.15 7.52 -8.89
C ASP A 161 9.77 6.84 -9.01
N THR A 162 9.27 6.69 -10.22
CA THR A 162 7.96 6.08 -10.50
C THR A 162 7.90 4.62 -10.07
N LEU A 163 9.00 3.86 -10.25
CA LEU A 163 9.08 2.46 -9.83
C LEU A 163 8.89 2.32 -8.31
N TRP A 164 9.73 2.97 -7.53
CA TRP A 164 9.73 2.90 -6.07
C TRP A 164 8.45 3.49 -5.45
N ASN A 165 7.86 4.49 -6.10
CA ASN A 165 6.63 5.13 -5.59
C ASN A 165 5.37 4.29 -5.81
N PHE A 166 5.26 3.60 -6.97
CA PHE A 166 4.00 2.98 -7.36
C PHE A 166 4.00 1.46 -7.33
N MET A 167 5.12 0.79 -7.61
CA MET A 167 5.17 -0.66 -7.83
C MET A 167 4.69 -1.46 -6.60
N ALA A 168 4.98 -1.01 -5.38
CA ALA A 168 4.54 -1.69 -4.17
C ALA A 168 3.03 -1.94 -4.12
N HIS A 169 2.23 -1.01 -4.67
CA HIS A 169 0.79 -1.17 -4.76
C HIS A 169 0.40 -2.32 -5.69
N ASP A 170 1.03 -2.39 -6.88
CA ASP A 170 0.66 -3.38 -7.89
C ASP A 170 1.13 -4.78 -7.48
N LEU A 171 2.29 -4.89 -6.83
CA LEU A 171 2.76 -6.16 -6.26
C LEU A 171 1.85 -6.66 -5.14
N SER A 172 1.36 -5.78 -4.26
CA SER A 172 0.39 -6.15 -3.23
C SER A 172 -0.97 -6.58 -3.81
N ILE A 173 -1.39 -6.01 -4.94
CA ILE A 173 -2.57 -6.46 -5.70
C ILE A 173 -2.35 -7.88 -6.25
N PHE A 174 -1.19 -8.15 -6.87
CA PHE A 174 -0.88 -9.49 -7.36
C PHE A 174 -0.86 -10.51 -6.23
N GLN A 175 -0.22 -10.18 -5.11
CA GLN A 175 -0.23 -11.04 -3.92
C GLN A 175 -1.65 -11.36 -3.44
N THR A 176 -2.55 -10.38 -3.45
CA THR A 176 -3.95 -10.58 -3.03
C THR A 176 -4.71 -11.51 -4.00
N ILE A 177 -4.52 -11.34 -5.31
CA ILE A 177 -5.28 -12.09 -6.32
C ILE A 177 -4.71 -13.48 -6.54
N LEU A 178 -3.38 -13.64 -6.53
CA LEU A 178 -2.67 -14.89 -6.83
C LEU A 178 -2.25 -15.68 -5.59
N GLY A 179 -2.18 -15.04 -4.41
CA GLY A 179 -1.56 -15.59 -3.20
C GLY A 179 -0.05 -15.47 -3.16
N GLU A 180 0.58 -14.94 -4.23
CA GLU A 180 2.03 -14.77 -4.36
C GLU A 180 2.36 -13.54 -5.23
N ILE A 181 3.61 -13.08 -5.15
CA ILE A 181 4.16 -12.08 -6.06
C ILE A 181 4.87 -12.82 -7.18
N PRO A 182 4.40 -12.72 -8.45
CA PRO A 182 5.05 -13.39 -9.57
C PRO A 182 6.39 -12.74 -9.90
N LYS A 183 7.35 -13.57 -10.35
CA LYS A 183 8.69 -13.08 -10.69
C LYS A 183 8.64 -12.15 -11.91
N PRO A 184 9.32 -10.98 -11.91
CA PRO A 184 9.46 -10.16 -13.10
C PRO A 184 10.32 -10.87 -14.15
N VAL A 185 9.87 -10.85 -15.41
CA VAL A 185 10.56 -11.52 -16.54
C VAL A 185 11.03 -10.54 -17.61
N PHE A 186 10.39 -9.37 -17.67
CA PHE A 186 10.75 -8.31 -18.61
C PHE A 186 10.33 -6.95 -18.03
N ALA A 187 11.17 -5.95 -18.21
CA ALA A 187 10.84 -4.57 -17.86
C ALA A 187 11.47 -3.60 -18.86
N ILE A 188 10.74 -2.54 -19.17
CA ILE A 188 11.24 -1.39 -19.93
C ILE A 188 10.84 -0.11 -19.21
N ALA A 189 11.77 0.85 -19.18
CA ALA A 189 11.55 2.14 -18.55
C ALA A 189 11.93 3.28 -19.49
N GLU A 190 11.12 4.32 -19.54
CA GLU A 190 11.50 5.61 -20.09
C GLU A 190 12.07 6.48 -18.96
N LYS A 191 13.27 7.04 -19.20
CA LYS A 191 13.98 7.90 -18.25
C LYS A 191 13.98 9.34 -18.74
N HIS A 192 13.84 10.26 -17.80
CA HIS A 192 14.05 11.68 -18.04
C HIS A 192 14.96 12.25 -16.95
N ASN A 193 16.13 12.76 -17.34
CA ASN A 193 17.20 13.16 -16.40
C ASN A 193 17.54 12.02 -15.41
N ASP A 194 17.76 10.81 -15.94
CA ASP A 194 18.08 9.59 -15.18
C ASP A 194 16.98 9.10 -14.20
N VAL A 195 15.84 9.77 -14.17
CA VAL A 195 14.67 9.36 -13.34
C VAL A 195 13.67 8.60 -14.19
N LYS A 196 13.31 7.39 -13.77
CA LYS A 196 12.28 6.56 -14.44
C LYS A 196 10.91 7.25 -14.31
N ARG A 197 10.26 7.48 -15.46
CA ARG A 197 8.97 8.17 -15.56
C ARG A 197 7.84 7.28 -15.98
N ASP A 198 8.10 6.41 -16.95
CA ASP A 198 7.18 5.43 -17.46
C ASP A 198 7.83 4.06 -17.39
N LEU A 199 7.06 3.06 -16.98
CA LEU A 199 7.50 1.68 -16.90
C LEU A 199 6.41 0.75 -17.38
N THR A 200 6.82 -0.29 -18.11
CA THR A 200 6.02 -1.47 -18.35
C THR A 200 6.78 -2.68 -17.87
N VAL A 201 6.15 -3.47 -17.01
CA VAL A 201 6.75 -4.68 -16.44
C VAL A 201 5.84 -5.87 -16.70
N ILE A 202 6.44 -6.99 -17.11
CA ILE A 202 5.78 -8.27 -17.31
C ILE A 202 6.29 -9.26 -16.28
N PHE A 203 5.37 -9.98 -15.64
CA PHE A 203 5.65 -10.96 -14.61
C PHE A 203 5.06 -12.31 -14.96
N GLY A 204 5.75 -13.40 -14.52
CA GLY A 204 5.26 -14.76 -14.61
C GLY A 204 5.14 -15.26 -16.05
N LYS A 205 4.51 -16.43 -16.18
CA LYS A 205 4.25 -17.06 -17.48
C LYS A 205 2.77 -17.32 -17.69
N GLN A 206 2.05 -17.86 -16.69
CA GLN A 206 0.62 -18.13 -16.77
C GLN A 206 0.02 -18.35 -15.36
N PRO A 207 -0.93 -17.50 -14.89
CA PRO A 207 -1.31 -16.25 -15.55
C PRO A 207 -0.13 -15.27 -15.57
N HIS A 208 0.06 -14.54 -16.65
CA HIS A 208 1.05 -13.48 -16.67
C HIS A 208 0.46 -12.19 -16.15
N CYS A 209 1.28 -11.37 -15.49
CA CYS A 209 0.86 -10.05 -15.03
C CYS A 209 1.57 -8.97 -15.83
N VAL A 210 0.86 -7.88 -16.10
CA VAL A 210 1.40 -6.71 -16.80
C VAL A 210 1.08 -5.47 -15.99
N THR A 211 2.10 -4.70 -15.64
CA THR A 211 1.95 -3.42 -14.95
C THR A 211 2.43 -2.30 -15.84
N GLN A 212 1.62 -1.26 -15.95
CA GLN A 212 1.99 0.01 -16.57
C GLN A 212 1.95 1.11 -15.53
N LEU A 213 3.11 1.73 -15.28
CA LEU A 213 3.27 2.86 -14.35
C LEU A 213 3.67 4.11 -15.13
N SER A 214 3.08 5.26 -14.82
CA SER A 214 3.51 6.54 -15.37
C SER A 214 3.20 7.69 -14.42
N ASN A 215 4.14 8.60 -14.25
CA ASN A 215 3.91 9.89 -13.61
C ASN A 215 3.87 11.05 -14.63
N ARG A 216 3.80 10.73 -15.93
CA ARG A 216 3.74 11.68 -17.04
C ARG A 216 2.57 11.41 -18.00
N SER A 217 1.54 10.75 -17.54
CA SER A 217 0.33 10.52 -18.33
C SER A 217 -0.66 11.66 -18.14
N GLU A 218 -1.31 12.08 -19.23
CA GLU A 218 -2.34 13.12 -19.23
C GLU A 218 -3.57 12.74 -18.41
N SER A 219 -3.81 11.44 -18.20
CA SER A 219 -4.96 10.93 -17.47
C SER A 219 -4.55 10.16 -16.20
N LYS A 220 -5.29 10.38 -15.11
CA LYS A 220 -5.17 9.58 -13.89
C LYS A 220 -5.92 8.27 -14.11
N MET A 221 -5.18 7.14 -14.03
CA MET A 221 -5.73 5.79 -14.07
C MET A 221 -5.29 4.99 -12.85
N ARG A 222 -6.16 4.12 -12.36
CA ARG A 222 -5.91 3.17 -11.27
C ARG A 222 -6.67 1.87 -11.56
N GLU A 223 -6.52 1.38 -12.79
CA GLU A 223 -7.24 0.21 -13.27
C GLU A 223 -6.55 -1.08 -12.82
N VAL A 224 -7.37 -2.05 -12.41
CA VAL A 224 -7.00 -3.46 -12.25
C VAL A 224 -7.97 -4.32 -13.05
N ARG A 225 -7.44 -5.14 -13.97
CA ARG A 225 -8.20 -5.95 -14.89
C ARG A 225 -7.75 -7.40 -14.87
N LEU A 226 -8.70 -8.31 -14.74
CA LEU A 226 -8.55 -9.74 -14.92
C LEU A 226 -9.05 -10.14 -16.31
N GLN A 227 -8.18 -10.73 -17.12
CA GLN A 227 -8.57 -11.40 -18.35
C GLN A 227 -8.71 -12.88 -18.05
N CYS A 228 -9.92 -13.40 -18.21
CA CYS A 228 -10.24 -14.80 -17.99
C CYS A 228 -10.70 -15.46 -19.29
N SER A 229 -10.78 -16.81 -19.31
CA SER A 229 -11.15 -17.56 -20.52
C SER A 229 -12.60 -17.36 -20.97
N LYS A 230 -13.48 -16.84 -20.11
CA LYS A 230 -14.90 -16.61 -20.38
C LYS A 230 -15.36 -15.17 -20.15
N GLY A 231 -14.42 -14.22 -20.04
CA GLY A 231 -14.75 -12.82 -19.84
C GLY A 231 -13.67 -12.03 -19.14
N VAL A 232 -14.04 -10.80 -18.76
CA VAL A 232 -13.14 -9.85 -18.11
C VAL A 232 -13.82 -9.32 -16.85
N ALA A 233 -13.08 -9.24 -15.74
CA ALA A 233 -13.50 -8.47 -14.58
C ALA A 233 -12.55 -7.29 -14.37
N ARG A 234 -13.07 -6.10 -14.06
CA ARG A 234 -12.21 -4.93 -13.87
C ARG A 234 -12.73 -3.95 -12.82
N LEU A 235 -11.80 -3.40 -12.07
CA LEU A 235 -11.94 -2.17 -11.29
C LEU A 235 -11.31 -1.06 -12.12
N LYS A 236 -12.07 -0.09 -12.61
CA LYS A 236 -11.54 0.99 -13.48
C LYS A 236 -10.74 2.03 -12.70
N ASN A 237 -11.22 2.40 -11.51
CA ASN A 237 -10.56 3.38 -10.65
C ASN A 237 -10.69 3.00 -9.18
N GLU A 238 -9.76 3.50 -8.38
CA GLU A 238 -9.70 3.30 -6.93
C GLU A 238 -10.93 3.82 -6.16
N GLN A 239 -11.74 4.69 -6.76
CA GLN A 239 -12.90 5.31 -6.13
C GLN A 239 -14.22 4.73 -6.63
N ASP A 240 -14.18 3.80 -7.59
CA ASP A 240 -15.38 3.18 -8.09
C ASP A 240 -16.00 2.27 -7.01
N ASN A 241 -17.30 2.41 -6.80
CA ASN A 241 -18.06 1.57 -5.88
C ASN A 241 -18.65 0.33 -6.56
N TYR A 242 -18.10 -0.08 -7.70
CA TYR A 242 -18.48 -1.29 -8.43
C TYR A 242 -17.27 -1.84 -9.21
N ILE A 243 -17.33 -3.12 -9.53
CA ILE A 243 -16.53 -3.72 -10.59
C ILE A 243 -17.40 -4.00 -11.81
N GLU A 244 -16.81 -3.93 -13.00
CA GLU A 244 -17.45 -4.35 -14.22
C GLU A 244 -17.04 -5.76 -14.60
N ILE A 245 -18.02 -6.59 -14.92
CA ILE A 245 -17.82 -7.90 -15.52
C ILE A 245 -18.31 -7.83 -16.97
N ILE A 246 -17.44 -8.20 -17.88
CA ILE A 246 -17.70 -8.25 -19.30
C ILE A 246 -17.75 -9.73 -19.67
N HIS A 247 -18.96 -10.23 -19.91
CA HIS A 247 -19.18 -11.61 -20.34
C HIS A 247 -19.01 -11.69 -21.86
N GLY A 248 -18.27 -12.66 -22.31
CA GLY A 248 -18.08 -12.93 -23.72
C GLY A 248 -17.04 -14.03 -23.92
N ASP A 249 -17.26 -14.86 -24.91
CA ASP A 249 -16.30 -15.83 -25.40
C ASP A 249 -15.90 -15.48 -26.85
N ASP A 250 -15.05 -16.28 -27.44
CA ASP A 250 -14.56 -16.12 -28.82
C ASP A 250 -15.67 -16.10 -29.87
N LYS A 251 -16.91 -16.44 -29.50
CA LYS A 251 -18.09 -16.55 -30.40
C LYS A 251 -19.09 -15.43 -30.17
N SER A 252 -18.91 -14.61 -29.14
CA SER A 252 -19.84 -13.53 -28.78
C SER A 252 -19.56 -12.31 -29.67
N ALA A 253 -20.51 -11.93 -30.53
CA ALA A 253 -20.39 -10.75 -31.38
C ALA A 253 -20.42 -9.44 -30.58
N GLU A 254 -21.17 -9.42 -29.46
CA GLU A 254 -21.24 -8.26 -28.55
C GLU A 254 -21.12 -8.74 -27.09
N PRO A 255 -20.22 -8.17 -26.29
CA PRO A 255 -20.11 -8.52 -24.89
C PRO A 255 -21.25 -7.90 -24.07
N SER A 256 -21.79 -8.64 -23.13
CA SER A 256 -22.68 -8.09 -22.10
C SER A 256 -21.89 -7.55 -20.92
N ILE A 257 -22.34 -6.43 -20.34
CA ILE A 257 -21.68 -5.80 -19.20
C ILE A 257 -22.58 -5.88 -17.97
N GLU A 258 -22.06 -6.46 -16.92
CA GLU A 258 -22.65 -6.52 -15.59
C GLU A 258 -21.87 -5.63 -14.63
N ARG A 259 -22.52 -5.00 -13.66
CA ARG A 259 -21.87 -4.25 -12.58
C ARG A 259 -22.21 -4.86 -11.24
N ILE A 260 -21.17 -5.18 -10.46
CA ILE A 260 -21.31 -5.67 -9.10
C ILE A 260 -20.93 -4.52 -8.15
N THR A 261 -21.90 -4.07 -7.36
CA THR A 261 -21.71 -3.02 -6.36
C THR A 261 -20.79 -3.51 -5.24
N LEU A 262 -19.89 -2.65 -4.80
CA LEU A 262 -18.96 -2.88 -3.72
C LEU A 262 -19.44 -2.25 -2.42
N ASP A 263 -18.87 -2.67 -1.30
CA ASP A 263 -19.02 -1.99 -0.02
C ASP A 263 -18.41 -0.58 -0.11
N ASN A 264 -19.04 0.38 0.56
CA ASN A 264 -18.60 1.78 0.58
C ASN A 264 -17.49 2.07 1.59
N THR A 265 -17.05 1.08 2.37
CA THR A 265 -15.94 1.25 3.33
C THR A 265 -14.63 1.49 2.57
N THR A 266 -13.91 2.54 2.94
CA THR A 266 -12.63 2.84 2.30
C THR A 266 -11.54 1.83 2.71
N ALA A 267 -10.59 1.59 1.82
CA ALA A 267 -9.47 0.70 2.11
C ALA A 267 -8.63 1.19 3.31
N LEU A 268 -8.41 2.50 3.46
CA LEU A 268 -7.72 3.08 4.61
C LEU A 268 -8.48 2.83 5.92
N GLU A 269 -9.79 2.97 5.89
CA GLU A 269 -10.62 2.70 7.04
C GLU A 269 -10.58 1.23 7.46
N THR A 270 -10.60 0.33 6.47
CA THR A 270 -10.52 -1.12 6.70
C THR A 270 -9.16 -1.51 7.28
N GLU A 271 -8.04 -1.06 6.69
CA GLU A 271 -6.72 -1.45 7.17
C GLU A 271 -6.42 -0.92 8.58
N LEU A 272 -6.82 0.32 8.90
CA LEU A 272 -6.67 0.85 10.25
C LEU A 272 -7.58 0.14 11.26
N THR A 273 -8.79 -0.25 10.86
CA THR A 273 -9.67 -1.06 11.71
C THR A 273 -9.05 -2.40 12.05
N VAL A 274 -8.47 -3.10 11.05
CA VAL A 274 -7.79 -4.38 11.28
C VAL A 274 -6.61 -4.24 12.24
N PHE A 275 -5.81 -3.18 12.10
CA PHE A 275 -4.72 -2.91 13.05
C PHE A 275 -5.24 -2.64 14.47
N LEU A 276 -6.26 -1.81 14.64
CA LEU A 276 -6.88 -1.55 15.94
C LEU A 276 -7.51 -2.79 16.57
N ASP A 277 -8.14 -3.64 15.76
CA ASP A 277 -8.70 -4.92 16.22
C ASP A 277 -7.58 -5.87 16.69
N TYR A 278 -6.46 -5.93 15.95
CA TYR A 278 -5.27 -6.68 16.36
C TYR A 278 -4.75 -6.22 17.73
N LEU A 279 -4.61 -4.91 17.96
CA LEU A 279 -4.19 -4.35 19.25
C LEU A 279 -5.15 -4.71 20.40
N ASN A 280 -6.37 -5.12 20.11
CA ASN A 280 -7.37 -5.59 21.06
C ASN A 280 -7.51 -7.14 21.08
N GLY A 281 -6.54 -7.88 20.56
CA GLY A 281 -6.48 -9.34 20.57
C GLY A 281 -7.15 -10.01 19.37
N GLY A 282 -7.45 -9.26 18.32
CA GLY A 282 -7.92 -9.78 17.02
C GLY A 282 -6.78 -10.39 16.18
N PRO A 283 -7.08 -10.89 14.98
CA PRO A 283 -6.07 -11.44 14.08
C PRO A 283 -5.11 -10.34 13.59
N PRO A 284 -3.85 -10.72 13.24
CA PRO A 284 -2.89 -9.77 12.72
C PRO A 284 -3.30 -9.19 11.37
N PRO A 285 -2.84 -7.97 11.01
CA PRO A 285 -2.95 -7.44 9.66
C PRO A 285 -2.38 -8.39 8.60
N ILE A 286 -2.90 -8.28 7.38
CA ILE A 286 -2.62 -9.24 6.29
C ILE A 286 -1.13 -9.25 5.91
N SER A 287 -0.49 -8.09 5.89
CA SER A 287 0.88 -7.93 5.43
C SER A 287 1.83 -7.62 6.59
N ASN A 288 2.90 -8.37 6.69
CA ASN A 288 3.93 -8.24 7.71
C ASN A 288 5.26 -7.72 7.13
N LEU A 289 6.29 -7.64 7.97
CA LEU A 289 7.64 -7.20 7.61
C LEU A 289 8.24 -8.01 6.43
N TYR A 290 8.03 -9.33 6.42
CA TYR A 290 8.55 -10.20 5.34
C TYR A 290 7.85 -9.97 4.01
N ASP A 291 6.56 -9.64 4.03
CA ASP A 291 5.83 -9.22 2.82
C ASP A 291 6.36 -7.89 2.30
N GLY A 292 6.68 -6.95 3.21
CA GLY A 292 7.38 -5.71 2.88
C GLY A 292 8.74 -5.97 2.24
N LEU A 293 9.56 -6.84 2.81
CA LEU A 293 10.87 -7.23 2.25
C LEU A 293 10.70 -7.84 0.85
N ARG A 294 9.78 -8.80 0.67
CA ARG A 294 9.55 -9.46 -0.63
C ARG A 294 9.16 -8.47 -1.72
N ILE A 295 8.35 -7.47 -1.38
CA ILE A 295 8.01 -6.38 -2.32
C ILE A 295 9.26 -5.58 -2.69
N ILE A 296 10.13 -5.23 -1.72
CA ILE A 296 11.37 -4.50 -1.98
C ILE A 296 12.34 -5.34 -2.84
N GLU A 297 12.49 -6.65 -2.57
CA GLU A 297 13.27 -7.58 -3.40
C GLU A 297 12.81 -7.57 -4.85
N THR A 298 11.48 -7.64 -5.05
CA THR A 298 10.91 -7.62 -6.40
C THR A 298 11.12 -6.27 -7.09
N ILE A 299 11.00 -5.16 -6.38
CA ILE A 299 11.28 -3.82 -6.93
C ILE A 299 12.75 -3.71 -7.34
N ASP A 300 13.68 -4.20 -6.53
CA ASP A 300 15.12 -4.22 -6.82
C ASP A 300 15.45 -5.10 -8.05
N GLU A 301 14.78 -6.24 -8.19
CA GLU A 301 14.89 -7.06 -9.42
C GLU A 301 14.42 -6.29 -10.66
N ILE A 302 13.29 -5.58 -10.58
CA ILE A 302 12.78 -4.75 -11.69
C ILE A 302 13.73 -3.59 -11.98
N ASP A 303 14.30 -2.97 -10.96
CA ASP A 303 15.26 -1.88 -11.11
C ASP A 303 16.47 -2.31 -11.91
N LYS A 304 17.01 -3.50 -11.64
CA LYS A 304 18.11 -4.12 -12.39
C LYS A 304 17.74 -4.45 -13.84
N LEU A 305 16.49 -4.80 -14.13
CA LEU A 305 16.04 -5.05 -15.51
C LEU A 305 15.91 -3.76 -16.33
N THR A 306 15.81 -2.61 -15.68
CA THR A 306 15.62 -1.28 -16.31
C THR A 306 16.83 -0.35 -16.19
N SER A 307 17.95 -0.89 -15.74
CA SER A 307 19.23 -0.16 -15.57
C SER A 307 19.94 0.08 -16.89
#